data_a44c52f39a5bc23ae7e2ad3d3f5688fd
#
_entry.id   a44c52f39a5bc23ae7e2ad3d3f5688fd
#
_cell.length_a   1.000
_cell.length_b   1.000
_cell.length_c   1.000
_cell.angle_alpha   90.00
_cell.angle_beta   90.00
_cell.angle_gamma   90.00
#
_symmetry.space_group_name_H-M   'P 1'
#
loop_
_entity.id
_entity.type
_entity.pdbx_description
1 polymer ?
#
loop_
_entity_poly.entity_id
_entity_poly.type
_entity_poly.pdbx_seq_one_letter_code
_entity_poly.pdbx_strand_id
1 'polypeptide(L)'
;MTEWWHTKQWRLIQTNLREIDMLDIEADQVVADLQAFKANVLMLNAAGIIASYPTDLPFHFQSPYLEGDSLQDILDACHAADIRVMARTDFSKVRRPLYEQHPDWAYRTPNGDIVDYNGDVHVCINGPYQQAYMPRIMEELFETHDFDGIFFNMGGYQTRDYSGNYHGICHCQHCRAAFAEMYGMALPDAEDRTDPVFRTYLEFKRRTLTAHHDKIFRFITDRWPEMCIANHTDFNFGFIRQESNTAIERPLPHWQYNASDNTRWAVTSFPEMVSSNTTVDFIDFPYRHVAVSPHQQALRLAQNLANGGAIDYYLIGRLDNHEDRSGFDAVKDIFHYHAEHEDAYIGTRSLAKVLLLKAGVNVPEYRGWFRCLVENHILFDVVREDAAQRIDLDAYTTVIVPGVDALSDALAADLDAFAADGGTLIVTGQSGFRDENHTPREVPALASVGFEDVLFVRDDMRATYLKFEDKSGFERFDDTDLVYVDGAYVYAQYEAGTACRMQ
;
A
#
# COMPACT_ATOMS: atom_id res chain seq x y z
N MET A 1 -5.00 -28.12 3.74
CA MET A 1 -3.82 -28.09 2.84
C MET A 1 -3.10 -26.79 3.14
N THR A 2 -1.78 -26.78 3.13
CA THR A 2 -1.03 -25.54 3.37
C THR A 2 -1.09 -24.72 2.08
N GLU A 3 -1.54 -23.51 2.16
CA GLU A 3 -1.66 -22.60 1.01
C GLU A 3 -0.27 -22.41 0.36
N TRP A 4 -0.18 -22.57 -0.96
CA TRP A 4 1.10 -22.57 -1.69
C TRP A 4 1.89 -21.26 -1.48
N TRP A 5 1.20 -20.15 -1.30
CA TRP A 5 1.81 -18.83 -1.10
C TRP A 5 2.52 -18.68 0.25
N HIS A 6 2.28 -19.58 1.23
CA HIS A 6 2.99 -19.64 2.49
C HIS A 6 4.13 -20.66 2.52
N THR A 7 4.24 -21.52 1.50
CA THR A 7 5.20 -22.62 1.49
C THR A 7 6.49 -22.34 0.72
N LYS A 8 6.48 -21.35 -0.17
CA LYS A 8 7.63 -20.97 -0.99
C LYS A 8 8.03 -19.52 -0.71
N GLN A 9 9.32 -19.24 -0.76
CA GLN A 9 9.82 -17.88 -0.80
C GLN A 9 9.64 -17.31 -2.20
N TRP A 10 9.03 -16.12 -2.31
CA TRP A 10 8.65 -15.55 -3.59
C TRP A 10 9.77 -14.73 -4.21
N ARG A 11 9.99 -14.98 -5.48
CA ARG A 11 10.77 -14.16 -6.40
C ARG A 11 9.85 -13.82 -7.56
N LEU A 12 9.06 -12.75 -7.37
CA LEU A 12 8.03 -12.35 -8.30
C LEU A 12 8.59 -11.37 -9.34
N ILE A 13 8.25 -11.57 -10.60
CA ILE A 13 8.40 -10.57 -11.66
C ILE A 13 7.02 -10.20 -12.18
N GLN A 14 6.70 -8.91 -12.17
CA GLN A 14 5.55 -8.37 -12.86
C GLN A 14 5.97 -7.77 -14.19
N THR A 15 5.40 -8.31 -15.26
CA THR A 15 5.42 -7.69 -16.58
C THR A 15 4.09 -6.97 -16.80
N ASN A 16 4.11 -5.63 -16.78
CA ASN A 16 2.92 -4.86 -17.13
C ASN A 16 2.88 -4.68 -18.64
N LEU A 17 2.40 -5.71 -19.33
CA LEU A 17 2.40 -5.78 -20.79
C LEU A 17 1.70 -4.57 -21.40
N ARG A 18 2.31 -4.02 -22.42
CA ARG A 18 1.66 -3.05 -23.30
C ARG A 18 0.67 -3.80 -24.18
N GLU A 19 -0.36 -3.13 -24.61
CA GLU A 19 -1.39 -3.76 -25.44
C GLU A 19 -0.81 -4.42 -26.71
N ILE A 20 0.22 -3.80 -27.31
CA ILE A 20 0.92 -4.32 -28.49
C ILE A 20 1.78 -5.56 -28.22
N ASP A 21 2.17 -5.82 -26.98
CA ASP A 21 3.02 -6.96 -26.63
C ASP A 21 2.31 -8.30 -26.89
N MET A 22 0.98 -8.31 -26.94
CA MET A 22 0.18 -9.51 -27.26
C MET A 22 0.37 -9.99 -28.71
N LEU A 23 0.90 -9.14 -29.59
CA LEU A 23 1.03 -9.46 -31.03
C LEU A 23 2.07 -10.55 -31.30
N ASP A 24 3.17 -10.56 -30.54
CA ASP A 24 4.34 -11.41 -30.81
C ASP A 24 5.01 -11.94 -29.55
N ILE A 25 4.27 -12.08 -28.46
CA ILE A 25 4.78 -12.66 -27.22
C ILE A 25 4.92 -14.17 -27.35
N GLU A 26 6.11 -14.72 -27.03
CA GLU A 26 6.42 -16.12 -27.14
C GLU A 26 6.57 -16.75 -25.72
N ALA A 27 5.76 -17.76 -25.38
CA ALA A 27 5.71 -18.37 -24.07
C ALA A 27 7.07 -18.96 -23.63
N ASP A 28 7.79 -19.64 -24.53
CA ASP A 28 9.11 -20.20 -24.25
C ASP A 28 10.14 -19.11 -23.91
N GLN A 29 10.06 -17.95 -24.57
CA GLN A 29 10.94 -16.82 -24.26
C GLN A 29 10.61 -16.22 -22.89
N VAL A 30 9.32 -16.10 -22.55
CA VAL A 30 8.90 -15.64 -21.20
C VAL A 30 9.48 -16.54 -20.11
N VAL A 31 9.37 -17.87 -20.27
CA VAL A 31 9.93 -18.82 -19.31
C VAL A 31 11.45 -18.74 -19.25
N ALA A 32 12.13 -18.65 -20.38
CA ALA A 32 13.60 -18.52 -20.41
C ALA A 32 14.08 -17.26 -19.67
N ASP A 33 13.39 -16.15 -19.86
CA ASP A 33 13.69 -14.88 -19.17
C ASP A 33 13.46 -15.00 -17.66
N LEU A 34 12.33 -15.56 -17.22
CA LEU A 34 12.03 -15.77 -15.80
C LEU A 34 13.08 -16.69 -15.14
N GLN A 35 13.46 -17.77 -15.81
CA GLN A 35 14.51 -18.67 -15.32
C GLN A 35 15.88 -17.99 -15.22
N ALA A 36 16.19 -17.08 -16.15
CA ALA A 36 17.42 -16.28 -16.09
C ALA A 36 17.49 -15.35 -14.87
N PHE A 37 16.34 -14.96 -14.31
CA PHE A 37 16.24 -14.23 -13.03
C PHE A 37 16.06 -15.17 -11.83
N LYS A 38 15.92 -16.47 -11.99
CA LYS A 38 15.48 -17.39 -10.92
C LYS A 38 14.11 -17.00 -10.33
N ALA A 39 13.27 -16.34 -11.10
CA ALA A 39 11.91 -16.04 -10.68
C ALA A 39 11.07 -17.32 -10.59
N ASN A 40 10.17 -17.38 -9.61
CA ASN A 40 9.26 -18.50 -9.41
C ASN A 40 7.79 -18.09 -9.37
N VAL A 41 7.50 -16.79 -9.53
CA VAL A 41 6.17 -16.24 -9.68
C VAL A 41 6.19 -15.20 -10.79
N LEU A 42 5.29 -15.32 -11.74
CA LEU A 42 4.99 -14.31 -12.77
C LEU A 42 3.67 -13.61 -12.44
N MET A 43 3.61 -12.31 -12.60
CA MET A 43 2.37 -11.55 -12.60
C MET A 43 2.25 -10.80 -13.92
N LEU A 44 1.19 -11.06 -14.69
CA LEU A 44 0.97 -10.41 -15.98
C LEU A 44 -0.49 -9.98 -16.17
N ASN A 45 -0.71 -9.01 -17.07
CA ASN A 45 -2.04 -8.51 -17.40
C ASN A 45 -2.93 -9.64 -17.93
N ALA A 46 -4.13 -9.77 -17.35
CA ALA A 46 -5.11 -10.76 -17.78
C ALA A 46 -6.45 -10.11 -18.15
N ALA A 47 -7.05 -9.32 -17.25
CA ALA A 47 -8.41 -8.84 -17.44
C ALA A 47 -8.64 -7.45 -16.82
N GLY A 48 -9.80 -6.90 -17.08
CA GLY A 48 -10.29 -5.63 -16.53
C GLY A 48 -10.52 -4.57 -17.59
N ILE A 49 -9.64 -3.57 -17.74
CA ILE A 49 -9.76 -2.55 -18.79
C ILE A 49 -9.74 -3.23 -20.17
N ILE A 50 -8.91 -4.26 -20.32
CA ILE A 50 -8.70 -5.03 -21.55
C ILE A 50 -8.64 -6.52 -21.19
N ALA A 51 -9.24 -7.37 -22.02
CA ALA A 51 -8.99 -8.80 -22.02
C ALA A 51 -7.71 -9.11 -22.80
N SER A 52 -6.75 -9.78 -22.14
CA SER A 52 -5.53 -10.30 -22.77
C SER A 52 -5.69 -11.75 -23.23
N TYR A 53 -6.92 -12.23 -23.38
CA TYR A 53 -7.32 -13.57 -23.80
C TYR A 53 -8.58 -13.47 -24.70
N PRO A 54 -8.90 -14.49 -25.48
CA PRO A 54 -10.16 -14.52 -26.24
C PRO A 54 -11.36 -14.54 -25.29
N THR A 55 -12.20 -13.50 -25.33
CA THR A 55 -13.38 -13.38 -24.47
C THR A 55 -14.67 -13.46 -25.29
N ASP A 56 -15.67 -14.21 -24.77
CA ASP A 56 -17.01 -14.26 -25.34
C ASP A 56 -17.95 -13.20 -24.73
N LEU A 57 -17.46 -12.42 -23.74
CA LEU A 57 -18.26 -11.43 -23.04
C LEU A 57 -18.38 -10.12 -23.83
N PRO A 58 -19.58 -9.72 -24.29
CA PRO A 58 -19.74 -8.49 -25.09
C PRO A 58 -19.46 -7.21 -24.30
N PHE A 59 -19.31 -7.31 -22.98
CA PHE A 59 -19.01 -6.21 -22.08
C PHE A 59 -17.57 -6.24 -21.53
N HIS A 60 -16.67 -7.05 -22.13
CA HIS A 60 -15.25 -7.04 -21.86
C HIS A 60 -14.48 -6.70 -23.14
N PHE A 61 -13.66 -5.67 -23.13
CA PHE A 61 -12.97 -5.20 -24.32
C PHE A 61 -11.75 -6.07 -24.60
N GLN A 62 -11.82 -6.90 -25.64
CA GLN A 62 -10.67 -7.72 -26.06
C GLN A 62 -9.59 -6.86 -26.72
N SER A 63 -8.33 -7.15 -26.42
CA SER A 63 -7.18 -6.50 -27.08
C SER A 63 -7.25 -6.68 -28.61
N PRO A 64 -7.14 -5.61 -29.39
CA PRO A 64 -7.10 -5.70 -30.86
C PRO A 64 -5.80 -6.31 -31.39
N TYR A 65 -4.79 -6.48 -30.55
CA TYR A 65 -3.49 -7.07 -30.88
C TYR A 65 -3.39 -8.55 -30.51
N LEU A 66 -4.45 -9.13 -29.95
CA LEU A 66 -4.46 -10.53 -29.57
C LEU A 66 -4.63 -11.42 -30.80
N GLU A 67 -3.66 -12.32 -31.02
CA GLU A 67 -3.73 -13.40 -32.00
C GLU A 67 -3.68 -14.75 -31.26
N GLY A 68 -4.75 -15.54 -31.36
CA GLY A 68 -4.87 -16.80 -30.59
C GLY A 68 -5.06 -16.59 -29.09
N ASP A 69 -4.48 -17.44 -28.27
CA ASP A 69 -4.54 -17.38 -26.80
C ASP A 69 -3.14 -17.48 -26.19
N SER A 70 -2.34 -16.44 -26.40
CA SER A 70 -0.98 -16.36 -25.84
C SER A 70 -0.95 -16.40 -24.32
N LEU A 71 -2.06 -16.03 -23.65
CA LEU A 71 -2.16 -16.10 -22.20
C LEU A 71 -2.17 -17.57 -21.73
N GLN A 72 -2.94 -18.44 -22.39
CA GLN A 72 -2.94 -19.88 -22.11
C GLN A 72 -1.58 -20.52 -22.39
N ASP A 73 -0.95 -20.16 -23.51
CA ASP A 73 0.37 -20.68 -23.86
C ASP A 73 1.42 -20.33 -22.79
N ILE A 74 1.38 -19.10 -22.25
CA ILE A 74 2.27 -18.66 -21.16
C ILE A 74 1.99 -19.42 -19.87
N LEU A 75 0.72 -19.63 -19.50
CA LEU A 75 0.33 -20.40 -18.31
C LEU A 75 0.88 -21.83 -18.38
N ASP A 76 0.64 -22.52 -19.50
CA ASP A 76 1.08 -23.91 -19.70
C ASP A 76 2.62 -24.02 -19.61
N ALA A 77 3.34 -23.12 -20.26
CA ALA A 77 4.80 -23.09 -20.24
C ALA A 77 5.36 -22.77 -18.85
N CYS A 78 4.78 -21.81 -18.13
CA CYS A 78 5.19 -21.45 -16.78
C CYS A 78 4.96 -22.61 -15.80
N HIS A 79 3.79 -23.24 -15.83
CA HIS A 79 3.47 -24.38 -14.98
C HIS A 79 4.39 -25.58 -15.26
N ALA A 80 4.70 -25.84 -16.54
CA ALA A 80 5.68 -26.90 -16.91
C ALA A 80 7.08 -26.61 -16.34
N ALA A 81 7.41 -25.34 -16.05
CA ALA A 81 8.67 -24.89 -15.47
C ALA A 81 8.62 -24.68 -13.93
N ASP A 82 7.56 -25.11 -13.24
CA ASP A 82 7.28 -24.85 -11.79
C ASP A 82 7.29 -23.35 -11.42
N ILE A 83 6.79 -22.51 -12.34
CA ILE A 83 6.58 -21.07 -12.13
C ILE A 83 5.09 -20.82 -11.93
N ARG A 84 4.71 -20.20 -10.82
CA ARG A 84 3.34 -19.79 -10.53
C ARG A 84 2.95 -18.54 -11.30
N VAL A 85 1.69 -18.43 -11.69
CA VAL A 85 1.21 -17.31 -12.50
C VAL A 85 0.03 -16.61 -11.83
N MET A 86 0.16 -15.29 -11.64
CA MET A 86 -0.89 -14.44 -11.07
C MET A 86 -1.51 -13.56 -12.14
N ALA A 87 -2.82 -13.55 -12.20
CA ALA A 87 -3.59 -12.62 -13.04
C ALA A 87 -3.54 -11.20 -12.47
N ARG A 88 -2.88 -10.26 -13.15
CA ARG A 88 -3.03 -8.84 -12.83
C ARG A 88 -4.30 -8.32 -13.48
N THR A 89 -5.20 -7.78 -12.68
CA THR A 89 -6.47 -7.24 -13.16
C THR A 89 -6.62 -5.77 -12.79
N ASP A 90 -7.35 -5.01 -13.60
CA ASP A 90 -7.68 -3.60 -13.33
C ASP A 90 -9.12 -3.29 -13.76
N PHE A 91 -10.02 -3.31 -12.80
CA PHE A 91 -11.44 -3.03 -13.00
C PHE A 91 -11.82 -1.57 -12.68
N SER A 92 -10.85 -0.67 -12.60
CA SER A 92 -11.08 0.74 -12.26
C SER A 92 -11.60 1.58 -13.43
N LYS A 93 -11.46 1.10 -14.64
CA LYS A 93 -11.82 1.80 -15.89
C LYS A 93 -12.39 0.84 -16.93
N VAL A 94 -13.04 1.40 -17.92
CA VAL A 94 -13.45 0.68 -19.14
C VAL A 94 -13.06 1.49 -20.38
N ARG A 95 -12.84 0.81 -21.49
CA ARG A 95 -12.62 1.48 -22.77
C ARG A 95 -13.85 2.29 -23.19
N ARG A 96 -13.64 3.46 -23.80
CA ARG A 96 -14.72 4.37 -24.23
C ARG A 96 -15.86 3.68 -24.98
N PRO A 97 -15.64 2.74 -25.92
CA PRO A 97 -16.74 2.08 -26.62
C PRO A 97 -17.69 1.30 -25.68
N LEU A 98 -17.19 0.75 -24.58
CA LEU A 98 -18.03 0.10 -23.56
C LEU A 98 -18.77 1.14 -22.69
N TYR A 99 -18.11 2.23 -22.34
CA TYR A 99 -18.80 3.33 -21.67
C TYR A 99 -19.97 3.89 -22.47
N GLU A 100 -19.82 4.04 -23.79
CA GLU A 100 -20.89 4.54 -24.65
C GLU A 100 -22.12 3.62 -24.69
N GLN A 101 -21.92 2.33 -24.48
CA GLN A 101 -22.99 1.34 -24.32
C GLN A 101 -23.57 1.32 -22.91
N HIS A 102 -22.77 1.64 -21.89
CA HIS A 102 -23.10 1.55 -20.47
C HIS A 102 -22.73 2.83 -19.70
N PRO A 103 -23.35 3.98 -20.01
CA PRO A 103 -22.96 5.26 -19.41
C PRO A 103 -23.23 5.38 -17.91
N ASP A 104 -24.03 4.47 -17.34
CA ASP A 104 -24.32 4.35 -15.91
C ASP A 104 -23.17 3.70 -15.11
N TRP A 105 -22.17 3.12 -15.75
CA TRP A 105 -21.00 2.57 -15.09
C TRP A 105 -20.02 3.66 -14.60
N ALA A 106 -20.05 4.81 -15.27
CA ALA A 106 -19.04 5.82 -15.10
C ALA A 106 -19.03 6.47 -13.70
N TYR A 107 -17.83 6.71 -13.22
CA TYR A 107 -17.57 7.70 -12.18
C TYR A 107 -18.04 9.08 -12.66
N ARG A 108 -18.70 9.85 -11.81
CA ARG A 108 -19.15 11.21 -12.12
C ARG A 108 -18.55 12.18 -11.14
N THR A 109 -17.94 13.25 -11.63
CA THR A 109 -17.50 14.37 -10.78
C THR A 109 -18.70 15.01 -10.08
N PRO A 110 -18.48 15.88 -9.09
CA PRO A 110 -19.58 16.69 -8.49
C PRO A 110 -20.39 17.49 -9.53
N ASN A 111 -19.76 17.91 -10.63
CA ASN A 111 -20.41 18.63 -11.73
C ASN A 111 -21.15 17.71 -12.72
N GLY A 112 -21.04 16.39 -12.54
CA GLY A 112 -21.67 15.39 -13.42
C GLY A 112 -20.82 14.95 -14.60
N ASP A 113 -19.60 15.47 -14.76
CA ASP A 113 -18.68 15.11 -15.84
C ASP A 113 -18.11 13.70 -15.63
N ILE A 114 -17.75 13.02 -16.75
CA ILE A 114 -16.98 11.78 -16.69
C ILE A 114 -15.49 12.09 -16.53
N VAL A 115 -14.76 11.12 -15.98
CA VAL A 115 -13.29 11.13 -15.99
C VAL A 115 -12.83 10.19 -17.10
N ASP A 116 -12.29 10.76 -18.14
CA ASP A 116 -11.72 10.03 -19.29
C ASP A 116 -10.23 10.34 -19.38
N TYR A 117 -9.43 9.30 -19.25
CA TYR A 117 -7.98 9.40 -19.41
C TYR A 117 -7.55 8.64 -20.67
N ASN A 118 -7.39 9.37 -21.78
CA ASN A 118 -6.95 8.82 -23.07
C ASN A 118 -7.81 7.66 -23.60
N GLY A 119 -9.14 7.73 -23.40
CA GLY A 119 -10.08 6.71 -23.84
C GLY A 119 -10.39 5.65 -22.78
N ASP A 120 -9.78 5.72 -21.62
CA ASP A 120 -10.11 4.92 -20.44
C ASP A 120 -11.01 5.70 -19.50
N VAL A 121 -12.29 5.33 -19.44
CA VAL A 121 -13.29 6.01 -18.63
C VAL A 121 -13.35 5.37 -17.25
N HIS A 122 -13.17 6.18 -16.20
CA HIS A 122 -13.24 5.72 -14.81
C HIS A 122 -14.64 5.20 -14.48
N VAL A 123 -14.71 4.06 -13.78
CA VAL A 123 -15.95 3.47 -13.32
C VAL A 123 -16.13 3.62 -11.80
N CYS A 124 -17.38 3.58 -11.37
CA CYS A 124 -17.71 3.69 -9.95
C CYS A 124 -17.63 2.34 -9.26
N ILE A 125 -16.97 2.27 -8.10
CA ILE A 125 -16.90 1.04 -7.30
C ILE A 125 -18.29 0.55 -6.83
N ASN A 126 -19.24 1.47 -6.61
CA ASN A 126 -20.63 1.13 -6.26
C ASN A 126 -21.52 0.93 -7.50
N GLY A 127 -20.96 1.08 -8.69
CA GLY A 127 -21.68 0.96 -9.95
C GLY A 127 -21.77 -0.48 -10.46
N PRO A 128 -22.65 -0.73 -11.46
CA PRO A 128 -22.91 -2.07 -11.95
C PRO A 128 -21.68 -2.79 -12.49
N TYR A 129 -20.73 -2.08 -13.10
CA TYR A 129 -19.54 -2.71 -13.67
C TYR A 129 -18.78 -3.51 -12.60
N GLN A 130 -18.38 -2.87 -11.51
CA GLN A 130 -17.67 -3.57 -10.44
C GLN A 130 -18.57 -4.47 -9.60
N GLN A 131 -19.86 -4.12 -9.45
CA GLN A 131 -20.76 -4.90 -8.61
C GLN A 131 -21.36 -6.13 -9.28
N ALA A 132 -21.51 -6.15 -10.61
CA ALA A 132 -22.19 -7.23 -11.32
C ALA A 132 -21.42 -7.80 -12.52
N TYR A 133 -20.71 -6.97 -13.28
CA TYR A 133 -20.01 -7.42 -14.49
C TYR A 133 -18.61 -7.95 -14.21
N MET A 134 -17.87 -7.32 -13.32
CA MET A 134 -16.55 -7.79 -12.88
C MET A 134 -16.55 -9.25 -12.40
N PRO A 135 -17.50 -9.74 -11.54
CA PRO A 135 -17.55 -11.14 -11.17
C PRO A 135 -17.70 -12.10 -12.36
N ARG A 136 -18.44 -11.70 -13.40
CA ARG A 136 -18.63 -12.51 -14.61
C ARG A 136 -17.37 -12.57 -15.48
N ILE A 137 -16.59 -11.47 -15.50
CA ILE A 137 -15.28 -11.47 -16.17
C ILE A 137 -14.30 -12.37 -15.44
N MET A 138 -14.28 -12.35 -14.10
CA MET A 138 -13.44 -13.25 -13.30
C MET A 138 -13.86 -14.70 -13.46
N GLU A 139 -15.18 -14.98 -13.54
CA GLU A 139 -15.70 -16.33 -13.75
C GLU A 139 -15.22 -16.88 -15.10
N GLU A 140 -15.40 -16.14 -16.21
CA GLU A 140 -14.88 -16.57 -17.52
C GLU A 140 -13.36 -16.79 -17.47
N LEU A 141 -12.59 -15.83 -16.93
CA LEU A 141 -11.14 -15.92 -16.86
C LEU A 141 -10.67 -17.19 -16.14
N PHE A 142 -11.21 -17.47 -14.95
CA PHE A 142 -10.74 -18.58 -14.11
C PHE A 142 -11.37 -19.93 -14.45
N GLU A 143 -12.46 -19.98 -15.24
CA GLU A 143 -12.99 -21.22 -15.80
C GLU A 143 -12.21 -21.65 -17.06
N THR A 144 -11.56 -20.71 -17.74
CA THR A 144 -10.83 -20.99 -18.99
C THR A 144 -9.31 -21.02 -18.80
N HIS A 145 -8.76 -20.40 -17.75
CA HIS A 145 -7.33 -20.25 -17.53
C HIS A 145 -6.96 -20.59 -16.06
N ASP A 146 -6.02 -21.51 -15.89
CA ASP A 146 -5.61 -22.04 -14.58
C ASP A 146 -4.58 -21.13 -13.89
N PHE A 147 -5.03 -19.96 -13.43
CA PHE A 147 -4.19 -19.06 -12.64
C PHE A 147 -4.02 -19.51 -11.20
N ASP A 148 -2.81 -19.35 -10.65
CA ASP A 148 -2.50 -19.61 -9.24
C ASP A 148 -2.93 -18.48 -8.30
N GLY A 149 -3.22 -17.30 -8.84
CA GLY A 149 -3.64 -16.15 -8.04
C GLY A 149 -4.13 -14.97 -8.86
N ILE A 150 -4.65 -13.99 -8.15
CA ILE A 150 -5.14 -12.73 -8.72
C ILE A 150 -4.59 -11.53 -7.95
N PHE A 151 -4.24 -10.47 -8.66
CA PHE A 151 -3.91 -9.17 -8.10
C PHE A 151 -4.88 -8.11 -8.63
N PHE A 152 -5.51 -7.39 -7.71
CA PHE A 152 -6.41 -6.28 -8.00
C PHE A 152 -5.65 -4.96 -8.01
N ASN A 153 -5.31 -4.47 -9.21
CA ASN A 153 -4.79 -3.12 -9.36
C ASN A 153 -5.92 -2.09 -9.19
N MET A 154 -5.61 -0.94 -8.58
CA MET A 154 -6.54 0.18 -8.43
C MET A 154 -7.90 -0.19 -7.79
N GLY A 155 -7.89 -1.07 -6.81
CA GLY A 155 -9.08 -1.68 -6.18
C GLY A 155 -9.89 -0.76 -5.26
N GLY A 156 -9.94 0.56 -5.49
CA GLY A 156 -10.66 1.51 -4.64
C GLY A 156 -11.31 2.66 -5.39
N TYR A 157 -11.69 3.70 -4.65
CA TYR A 157 -12.25 4.93 -5.24
C TYR A 157 -11.17 5.71 -5.97
N GLN A 158 -11.31 5.86 -7.29
CA GLN A 158 -10.35 6.52 -8.16
C GLN A 158 -10.63 8.01 -8.32
N THR A 159 -10.27 8.81 -7.32
CA THR A 159 -10.51 10.26 -7.30
C THR A 159 -9.48 11.07 -8.11
N ARG A 160 -8.42 10.42 -8.60
CA ARG A 160 -7.37 11.04 -9.41
C ARG A 160 -7.13 10.23 -10.67
N ASP A 161 -6.70 10.92 -11.75
CA ASP A 161 -6.17 10.28 -12.95
C ASP A 161 -4.64 10.04 -12.85
N TYR A 162 -4.06 9.43 -13.88
CA TYR A 162 -2.62 9.15 -13.92
C TYR A 162 -1.74 10.41 -14.11
N SER A 163 -2.32 11.56 -14.44
CA SER A 163 -1.65 12.86 -14.43
C SER A 163 -1.70 13.55 -13.07
N GLY A 164 -2.33 12.90 -12.05
CA GLY A 164 -2.47 13.43 -10.71
C GLY A 164 -3.62 14.43 -10.54
N ASN A 165 -4.39 14.71 -11.60
CA ASN A 165 -5.54 15.61 -11.52
C ASN A 165 -6.59 15.03 -10.58
N TYR A 166 -7.05 15.85 -9.64
CA TYR A 166 -8.12 15.50 -8.71
C TYR A 166 -9.49 15.80 -9.31
N HIS A 167 -10.38 14.81 -9.32
CA HIS A 167 -11.70 14.86 -9.93
C HIS A 167 -12.86 14.95 -8.92
N GLY A 168 -12.56 14.99 -7.64
CA GLY A 168 -13.55 15.14 -6.59
C GLY A 168 -14.17 13.81 -6.12
N ILE A 169 -15.26 13.95 -5.37
CA ILE A 169 -16.05 12.82 -4.85
C ILE A 169 -16.94 12.26 -5.96
N CYS A 170 -17.13 10.95 -6.01
CA CYS A 170 -18.04 10.35 -7.00
C CYS A 170 -19.49 10.70 -6.73
N HIS A 171 -20.10 11.46 -7.62
CA HIS A 171 -21.51 11.87 -7.60
C HIS A 171 -22.39 11.09 -8.60
N CYS A 172 -21.99 9.88 -9.01
CA CYS A 172 -22.85 9.05 -9.84
C CYS A 172 -24.15 8.67 -9.10
N GLN A 173 -25.16 8.23 -9.85
CA GLN A 173 -26.46 7.86 -9.29
C GLN A 173 -26.35 6.79 -8.20
N HIS A 174 -25.42 5.84 -8.32
CA HIS A 174 -25.24 4.73 -7.37
C HIS A 174 -24.67 5.22 -6.03
N CYS A 175 -23.64 6.09 -6.06
CA CYS A 175 -23.09 6.68 -4.85
C CYS A 175 -24.11 7.59 -4.15
N ARG A 176 -24.86 8.41 -4.92
CA ARG A 176 -25.92 9.27 -4.35
C ARG A 176 -27.01 8.46 -3.66
N ALA A 177 -27.49 7.40 -4.33
CA ALA A 177 -28.54 6.53 -3.79
C ALA A 177 -28.06 5.80 -2.53
N ALA A 178 -26.89 5.16 -2.58
CA ALA A 178 -26.35 4.40 -1.46
C ALA A 178 -26.05 5.30 -0.24
N PHE A 179 -25.51 6.50 -0.44
CA PHE A 179 -25.23 7.42 0.66
C PHE A 179 -26.51 7.95 1.29
N ALA A 180 -27.51 8.30 0.47
CA ALA A 180 -28.82 8.74 0.96
C ALA A 180 -29.55 7.62 1.71
N GLU A 181 -29.50 6.38 1.23
CA GLU A 181 -30.08 5.22 1.90
C GLU A 181 -29.42 4.92 3.26
N MET A 182 -28.07 4.99 3.32
CA MET A 182 -27.33 4.67 4.55
C MET A 182 -27.42 5.74 5.62
N TYR A 183 -27.48 7.02 5.25
CA TYR A 183 -27.31 8.14 6.18
C TYR A 183 -28.41 9.20 6.09
N GLY A 184 -29.34 9.13 5.14
CA GLY A 184 -30.39 10.14 4.96
C GLY A 184 -29.88 11.51 4.50
N MET A 185 -28.67 11.57 3.93
CA MET A 185 -27.97 12.81 3.57
C MET A 185 -27.62 12.85 2.08
N ALA A 186 -27.38 14.06 1.56
CA ALA A 186 -26.72 14.23 0.26
C ALA A 186 -25.21 14.07 0.39
N LEU A 187 -24.53 13.64 -0.69
CA LEU A 187 -23.06 13.58 -0.74
C LEU A 187 -22.46 14.97 -0.57
N PRO A 188 -21.30 15.10 0.11
CA PRO A 188 -20.59 16.36 0.19
C PRO A 188 -19.97 16.70 -1.17
N ASP A 189 -19.93 18.02 -1.49
CA ASP A 189 -19.35 18.48 -2.77
C ASP A 189 -17.82 18.58 -2.74
N ALA A 190 -17.21 18.65 -1.54
CA ALA A 190 -15.79 18.82 -1.34
C ALA A 190 -15.24 17.97 -0.20
N GLU A 191 -13.93 17.72 -0.23
CA GLU A 191 -13.19 17.04 0.84
C GLU A 191 -12.79 18.06 1.92
N ASP A 192 -13.65 18.25 2.91
CA ASP A 192 -13.40 19.09 4.09
C ASP A 192 -13.58 18.26 5.37
N ARG A 193 -12.48 17.93 6.05
CA ARG A 193 -12.52 17.15 7.32
C ARG A 193 -13.23 17.89 8.47
N THR A 194 -13.45 19.19 8.36
CA THR A 194 -14.22 19.96 9.35
C THR A 194 -15.73 19.81 9.12
N ASP A 195 -16.17 19.47 7.91
CA ASP A 195 -17.56 19.20 7.57
C ASP A 195 -18.03 17.85 8.14
N PRO A 196 -19.07 17.82 8.99
CA PRO A 196 -19.65 16.56 9.48
C PRO A 196 -20.14 15.62 8.37
N VAL A 197 -20.65 16.17 7.26
CA VAL A 197 -21.11 15.36 6.12
C VAL A 197 -19.94 14.66 5.46
N PHE A 198 -18.81 15.36 5.30
CA PHE A 198 -17.62 14.73 4.75
C PHE A 198 -17.03 13.65 5.67
N ARG A 199 -17.05 13.84 7.00
CA ARG A 199 -16.65 12.75 7.92
C ARG A 199 -17.54 11.52 7.77
N THR A 200 -18.86 11.71 7.65
CA THR A 200 -19.80 10.62 7.34
C THR A 200 -19.52 9.97 6.00
N TYR A 201 -19.09 10.75 4.99
CA TYR A 201 -18.67 10.21 3.71
C TYR A 201 -17.38 9.36 3.80
N LEU A 202 -16.44 9.68 4.67
CA LEU A 202 -15.26 8.84 4.90
C LEU A 202 -15.67 7.46 5.45
N GLU A 203 -16.63 7.43 6.39
CA GLU A 203 -17.20 6.18 6.89
C GLU A 203 -17.96 5.41 5.80
N PHE A 204 -18.72 6.09 4.96
CA PHE A 204 -19.36 5.51 3.78
C PHE A 204 -18.35 4.84 2.85
N LYS A 205 -17.26 5.54 2.51
CA LYS A 205 -16.18 4.99 1.68
C LYS A 205 -15.61 3.71 2.29
N ARG A 206 -15.26 3.76 3.59
CA ARG A 206 -14.72 2.60 4.30
C ARG A 206 -15.68 1.42 4.25
N ARG A 207 -16.96 1.60 4.60
CA ARG A 207 -17.96 0.54 4.64
C ARG A 207 -18.24 -0.07 3.26
N THR A 208 -18.42 0.76 2.25
CA THR A 208 -18.71 0.26 0.88
C THR A 208 -17.50 -0.43 0.26
N LEU A 209 -16.28 0.06 0.52
CA LEU A 209 -15.04 -0.58 0.08
C LEU A 209 -14.85 -1.94 0.75
N THR A 210 -14.99 -2.01 2.07
CA THR A 210 -14.91 -3.27 2.82
C THR A 210 -15.95 -4.28 2.32
N ALA A 211 -17.21 -3.87 2.19
CA ALA A 211 -18.26 -4.75 1.69
C ALA A 211 -17.99 -5.25 0.26
N HIS A 212 -17.41 -4.40 -0.59
CA HIS A 212 -17.02 -4.79 -1.95
C HIS A 212 -15.90 -5.83 -1.93
N HIS A 213 -14.85 -5.60 -1.13
CA HIS A 213 -13.73 -6.53 -1.00
C HIS A 213 -14.16 -7.87 -0.38
N ASP A 214 -14.98 -7.85 0.67
CA ASP A 214 -15.54 -9.08 1.26
C ASP A 214 -16.36 -9.90 0.25
N LYS A 215 -17.14 -9.22 -0.59
CA LYS A 215 -17.91 -9.86 -1.65
C LYS A 215 -17.00 -10.55 -2.67
N ILE A 216 -15.95 -9.85 -3.12
CA ILE A 216 -14.97 -10.39 -4.07
C ILE A 216 -14.20 -11.54 -3.45
N PHE A 217 -13.72 -11.37 -2.23
CA PHE A 217 -12.99 -12.41 -1.51
C PHE A 217 -13.80 -13.70 -1.44
N ARG A 218 -15.06 -13.63 -0.98
CA ARG A 218 -15.95 -14.79 -0.92
C ARG A 218 -16.22 -15.37 -2.31
N PHE A 219 -16.46 -14.52 -3.30
CA PHE A 219 -16.70 -14.97 -4.67
C PHE A 219 -15.56 -15.84 -5.20
N ILE A 220 -14.31 -15.48 -4.90
CA ILE A 220 -13.12 -16.21 -5.34
C ILE A 220 -12.90 -17.45 -4.47
N THR A 221 -12.86 -17.30 -3.15
CA THR A 221 -12.52 -18.39 -2.23
C THR A 221 -13.54 -19.52 -2.22
N ASP A 222 -14.83 -19.22 -2.46
CA ASP A 222 -15.87 -20.23 -2.56
C ASP A 222 -15.77 -21.09 -3.83
N ARG A 223 -15.14 -20.56 -4.91
CA ARG A 223 -15.03 -21.22 -6.21
C ARG A 223 -13.63 -21.77 -6.48
N TRP A 224 -12.61 -21.00 -6.12
CA TRP A 224 -11.20 -21.32 -6.37
C TRP A 224 -10.39 -21.17 -5.07
N PRO A 225 -10.57 -22.10 -4.10
CA PRO A 225 -9.96 -21.97 -2.76
C PRO A 225 -8.43 -22.05 -2.75
N GLU A 226 -7.81 -22.55 -3.82
CA GLU A 226 -6.36 -22.64 -3.98
C GLU A 226 -5.75 -21.37 -4.60
N MET A 227 -6.58 -20.37 -4.95
CA MET A 227 -6.13 -19.14 -5.59
C MET A 227 -5.65 -18.12 -4.56
N CYS A 228 -4.42 -17.65 -4.72
CA CYS A 228 -3.87 -16.55 -3.92
C CYS A 228 -4.49 -15.22 -4.32
N ILE A 229 -5.02 -14.46 -3.36
CA ILE A 229 -5.57 -13.13 -3.62
C ILE A 229 -4.61 -12.07 -3.09
N ALA A 230 -4.17 -11.17 -3.96
CA ALA A 230 -3.28 -10.07 -3.66
C ALA A 230 -3.94 -8.71 -3.85
N ASN A 231 -3.65 -7.77 -2.94
CA ASN A 231 -4.10 -6.39 -3.02
C ASN A 231 -3.05 -5.45 -2.39
N HIS A 232 -3.19 -4.15 -2.61
CA HIS A 232 -2.43 -3.10 -1.93
C HIS A 232 -2.89 -2.84 -0.48
N THR A 233 -3.93 -3.52 -0.03
CA THR A 233 -4.56 -3.36 1.28
C THR A 233 -4.57 -4.70 2.03
N ASP A 234 -4.93 -4.64 3.30
CA ASP A 234 -4.95 -5.72 4.28
C ASP A 234 -6.33 -6.36 4.47
N PHE A 235 -7.22 -6.25 3.51
CA PHE A 235 -8.58 -6.83 3.59
C PHE A 235 -8.58 -8.36 3.49
N ASN A 236 -8.18 -9.07 4.53
CA ASN A 236 -8.24 -10.54 4.65
C ASN A 236 -7.75 -11.33 3.43
N PHE A 237 -6.89 -10.73 2.61
CA PHE A 237 -6.25 -11.39 1.49
C PHE A 237 -4.96 -12.07 1.97
N GLY A 238 -4.57 -13.16 1.35
CA GLY A 238 -3.37 -13.91 1.75
C GLY A 238 -2.05 -13.20 1.47
N PHE A 239 -2.09 -12.08 0.72
CA PHE A 239 -0.90 -11.43 0.19
C PHE A 239 -1.06 -9.90 0.13
N ILE A 240 -0.21 -9.18 0.85
CA ILE A 240 -0.14 -7.72 0.83
C ILE A 240 0.96 -7.29 -0.13
N ARG A 241 0.60 -6.57 -1.19
CA ARG A 241 1.53 -6.04 -2.17
C ARG A 241 1.65 -4.53 -2.09
N GLN A 242 2.82 -4.04 -1.73
CA GLN A 242 3.16 -2.61 -1.71
C GLN A 242 4.09 -2.26 -2.87
N GLU A 243 4.30 -0.97 -3.13
CA GLU A 243 5.16 -0.49 -4.21
C GLU A 243 6.22 0.48 -3.71
N SER A 244 7.46 0.26 -4.13
CA SER A 244 8.56 1.23 -4.03
C SER A 244 8.81 1.81 -5.40
N ASN A 245 8.13 2.91 -5.69
CA ASN A 245 8.26 3.66 -6.92
C ASN A 245 9.01 4.98 -6.72
N THR A 246 9.38 5.58 -7.82
CA THR A 246 10.05 6.88 -7.89
C THR A 246 9.10 7.89 -8.52
N ALA A 247 9.26 9.16 -8.18
CA ALA A 247 8.65 10.27 -8.89
C ALA A 247 9.59 11.47 -8.76
N ILE A 248 9.69 12.28 -9.81
CA ILE A 248 10.67 13.36 -9.90
C ILE A 248 10.48 14.40 -8.79
N GLU A 249 9.25 14.67 -8.42
CA GLU A 249 8.90 15.64 -7.37
C GLU A 249 9.10 15.11 -5.94
N ARG A 250 9.42 13.82 -5.75
CA ARG A 250 9.58 13.25 -4.41
C ARG A 250 11.00 13.44 -3.89
N PRO A 251 11.16 13.84 -2.62
CA PRO A 251 12.48 13.93 -1.99
C PRO A 251 13.17 12.56 -1.94
N LEU A 252 14.45 12.50 -2.27
CA LEU A 252 15.26 11.27 -2.25
C LEU A 252 15.19 10.47 -0.93
N PRO A 253 15.27 11.09 0.27
CA PRO A 253 15.20 10.37 1.52
C PRO A 253 13.91 9.54 1.70
N HIS A 254 12.83 9.93 1.08
CA HIS A 254 11.58 9.15 1.13
C HIS A 254 11.66 7.87 0.32
N TRP A 255 12.48 7.81 -0.70
CA TRP A 255 12.63 6.62 -1.54
C TRP A 255 13.65 5.64 -1.01
N GLN A 256 14.72 6.11 -0.36
CA GLN A 256 15.77 5.26 0.18
C GLN A 256 15.24 4.25 1.20
N TYR A 257 14.23 4.61 1.99
CA TYR A 257 13.68 3.77 3.05
C TYR A 257 12.31 3.18 2.72
N ASN A 258 11.76 3.47 1.54
CA ASN A 258 10.39 3.11 1.21
C ASN A 258 10.13 1.59 1.26
N ALA A 259 11.04 0.80 0.71
CA ALA A 259 10.90 -0.66 0.71
C ALA A 259 10.98 -1.22 2.14
N SER A 260 11.89 -0.71 2.96
CA SER A 260 12.01 -1.08 4.38
C SER A 260 10.76 -0.71 5.18
N ASP A 261 10.19 0.50 4.97
CA ASP A 261 8.97 0.94 5.63
C ASP A 261 7.79 0.05 5.23
N ASN A 262 7.57 -0.13 3.93
CA ASN A 262 6.47 -0.93 3.41
C ASN A 262 6.51 -2.38 3.92
N THR A 263 7.68 -2.99 3.89
CA THR A 263 7.85 -4.39 4.34
C THR A 263 7.66 -4.52 5.85
N ARG A 264 8.28 -3.63 6.65
CA ARG A 264 8.18 -3.70 8.12
C ARG A 264 6.74 -3.61 8.61
N TRP A 265 5.98 -2.61 8.15
CA TRP A 265 4.62 -2.48 8.64
C TRP A 265 3.73 -3.65 8.19
N ALA A 266 3.93 -4.18 6.98
CA ALA A 266 3.13 -5.31 6.50
C ALA A 266 3.42 -6.58 7.30
N VAL A 267 4.69 -6.94 7.48
CA VAL A 267 5.12 -8.13 8.23
C VAL A 267 4.71 -8.06 9.70
N THR A 268 4.81 -6.88 10.33
CA THR A 268 4.49 -6.73 11.75
C THR A 268 2.98 -6.65 11.98
N SER A 269 2.27 -5.86 11.16
CA SER A 269 0.82 -5.66 11.36
C SER A 269 -0.02 -6.89 10.98
N PHE A 270 0.47 -7.69 10.02
CA PHE A 270 -0.26 -8.82 9.44
C PHE A 270 0.67 -10.03 9.23
N PRO A 271 1.16 -10.63 10.34
CA PRO A 271 2.14 -11.73 10.28
C PRO A 271 1.58 -13.01 9.63
N GLU A 272 0.27 -13.11 9.50
CA GLU A 272 -0.42 -14.20 8.80
C GLU A 272 -0.45 -14.06 7.29
N MET A 273 -0.02 -12.91 6.74
CA MET A 273 -0.03 -12.62 5.30
C MET A 273 1.38 -12.61 4.73
N VAL A 274 1.50 -12.98 3.46
CA VAL A 274 2.75 -12.78 2.73
C VAL A 274 2.90 -11.29 2.42
N SER A 275 4.02 -10.70 2.81
CA SER A 275 4.37 -9.33 2.46
C SER A 275 5.25 -9.32 1.22
N SER A 276 4.83 -8.56 0.21
CA SER A 276 5.66 -8.23 -0.95
C SER A 276 5.69 -6.71 -1.15
N ASN A 277 6.87 -6.22 -1.46
CA ASN A 277 7.01 -4.83 -1.86
C ASN A 277 7.75 -4.77 -3.20
N THR A 278 7.02 -4.39 -4.24
CA THR A 278 7.61 -4.39 -5.59
C THR A 278 8.61 -3.26 -5.78
N THR A 279 9.72 -3.60 -6.36
CA THR A 279 10.72 -2.66 -6.85
C THR A 279 10.34 -2.25 -8.26
N VAL A 280 9.84 -1.02 -8.41
CA VAL A 280 9.44 -0.48 -9.70
C VAL A 280 10.68 -0.06 -10.48
N ASP A 281 10.80 -0.58 -11.71
CA ASP A 281 11.95 -0.38 -12.58
C ASP A 281 12.11 1.07 -13.06
N PHE A 282 11.02 1.73 -13.44
CA PHE A 282 11.05 3.02 -14.13
C PHE A 282 11.08 4.24 -13.18
N ILE A 283 11.57 5.36 -13.69
CA ILE A 283 11.75 6.59 -12.93
C ILE A 283 10.42 7.22 -12.52
N ASP A 284 9.47 7.39 -13.48
CA ASP A 284 8.18 8.05 -13.24
C ASP A 284 7.19 7.73 -14.37
N PHE A 285 5.92 8.02 -14.20
CA PHE A 285 4.89 7.79 -15.21
C PHE A 285 5.21 8.36 -16.59
N PRO A 286 5.77 9.57 -16.75
CA PRO A 286 6.23 10.07 -18.06
C PRO A 286 7.45 9.33 -18.62
N TYR A 287 8.19 8.57 -17.79
CA TYR A 287 9.47 7.94 -18.14
C TYR A 287 9.46 6.43 -17.85
N ARG A 288 8.40 5.73 -18.33
CA ARG A 288 8.16 4.31 -18.01
C ARG A 288 9.14 3.33 -18.65
N HIS A 289 9.96 3.79 -19.62
CA HIS A 289 10.97 2.98 -20.31
C HIS A 289 12.40 3.42 -19.96
N VAL A 290 12.58 4.17 -18.88
CA VAL A 290 13.89 4.57 -18.35
C VAL A 290 14.01 4.02 -16.95
N ALA A 291 14.97 3.13 -16.73
CA ALA A 291 15.18 2.45 -15.48
C ALA A 291 15.70 3.41 -14.38
N VAL A 292 15.31 3.18 -13.15
CA VAL A 292 16.02 3.74 -12.00
C VAL A 292 17.39 3.09 -11.88
N SER A 293 18.32 3.73 -11.15
CA SER A 293 19.68 3.21 -11.08
C SER A 293 19.73 1.77 -10.56
N PRO A 294 20.67 0.93 -11.06
CA PRO A 294 20.85 -0.44 -10.58
C PRO A 294 21.01 -0.54 -9.06
N HIS A 295 21.69 0.43 -8.45
CA HIS A 295 21.89 0.48 -7.00
C HIS A 295 20.59 0.75 -6.24
N GLN A 296 19.68 1.56 -6.79
CA GLN A 296 18.36 1.80 -6.19
C GLN A 296 17.49 0.55 -6.25
N GLN A 297 17.55 -0.20 -7.35
CA GLN A 297 16.82 -1.45 -7.49
C GLN A 297 17.33 -2.52 -6.51
N ALA A 298 18.65 -2.71 -6.45
CA ALA A 298 19.28 -3.64 -5.51
C ALA A 298 18.98 -3.26 -4.05
N LEU A 299 19.07 -1.96 -3.71
CA LEU A 299 18.76 -1.47 -2.36
C LEU A 299 17.34 -1.80 -1.93
N ARG A 300 16.35 -1.58 -2.78
CA ARG A 300 14.94 -1.88 -2.50
C ARG A 300 14.71 -3.38 -2.29
N LEU A 301 15.26 -4.21 -3.16
CA LEU A 301 15.15 -5.68 -3.03
C LEU A 301 15.85 -6.20 -1.77
N ALA A 302 17.05 -5.68 -1.46
CA ALA A 302 17.75 -6.03 -0.23
C ALA A 302 17.00 -5.58 1.03
N GLN A 303 16.33 -4.43 1.00
CA GLN A 303 15.47 -3.98 2.10
C GLN A 303 14.26 -4.91 2.31
N ASN A 304 13.66 -5.43 1.24
CA ASN A 304 12.58 -6.41 1.36
C ASN A 304 13.06 -7.65 2.11
N LEU A 305 14.17 -8.25 1.66
CA LEU A 305 14.75 -9.43 2.30
C LEU A 305 15.16 -9.20 3.75
N ALA A 306 15.82 -8.06 4.03
CA ALA A 306 16.30 -7.73 5.37
C ALA A 306 15.17 -7.51 6.39
N ASN A 307 13.94 -7.30 5.93
CA ASN A 307 12.77 -7.06 6.77
C ASN A 307 11.72 -8.19 6.70
N GLY A 308 12.08 -9.34 6.14
CA GLY A 308 11.22 -10.53 6.13
C GLY A 308 10.16 -10.54 5.03
N GLY A 309 10.28 -9.70 4.01
CA GLY A 309 9.38 -9.68 2.86
C GLY A 309 9.90 -10.49 1.68
N ALA A 310 8.99 -10.86 0.79
CA ALA A 310 9.30 -11.43 -0.52
C ALA A 310 9.93 -10.39 -1.46
N ILE A 311 10.66 -10.84 -2.47
CA ILE A 311 11.21 -9.96 -3.51
C ILE A 311 10.28 -9.90 -4.72
N ASP A 312 10.13 -8.70 -5.27
CA ASP A 312 9.19 -8.39 -6.32
C ASP A 312 9.79 -7.29 -7.21
N TYR A 313 9.81 -7.53 -8.50
CA TYR A 313 10.33 -6.61 -9.50
C TYR A 313 9.28 -6.33 -10.56
N TYR A 314 9.07 -5.07 -10.90
CA TYR A 314 8.02 -4.63 -11.80
C TYR A 314 8.57 -3.75 -12.93
N LEU A 315 8.27 -4.13 -14.16
CA LEU A 315 8.60 -3.37 -15.36
C LEU A 315 7.39 -3.20 -16.29
N ILE A 316 7.46 -2.21 -17.19
CA ILE A 316 6.48 -2.03 -18.26
C ILE A 316 6.95 -2.79 -19.51
N GLY A 317 6.07 -3.60 -20.08
CA GLY A 317 6.36 -4.41 -21.26
C GLY A 317 6.95 -5.77 -20.89
N ARG A 318 7.74 -6.33 -21.78
CA ARG A 318 8.34 -7.66 -21.69
C ARG A 318 9.82 -7.57 -21.30
N LEU A 319 10.38 -8.66 -20.76
CA LEU A 319 11.80 -8.75 -20.42
C LEU A 319 12.69 -8.82 -21.65
N ASP A 320 12.27 -9.58 -22.69
CA ASP A 320 13.04 -9.83 -23.91
C ASP A 320 13.24 -8.59 -24.79
N ASN A 321 12.29 -7.65 -24.79
CA ASN A 321 12.33 -6.43 -25.59
C ASN A 321 12.36 -5.15 -24.78
N HIS A 322 12.67 -5.21 -23.48
CA HIS A 322 12.76 -4.00 -22.65
C HIS A 322 13.90 -3.11 -23.10
N GLU A 323 13.63 -1.79 -23.21
CA GLU A 323 14.57 -0.85 -23.81
C GLU A 323 15.77 -0.54 -22.91
N ASP A 324 15.52 -0.26 -21.62
CA ASP A 324 16.56 0.05 -20.63
C ASP A 324 16.76 -1.11 -19.67
N ARG A 325 17.73 -1.97 -19.96
CA ARG A 325 18.09 -3.14 -19.14
C ARG A 325 19.21 -2.88 -18.14
N SER A 326 19.56 -1.62 -17.90
CA SER A 326 20.72 -1.27 -17.06
C SER A 326 20.61 -1.81 -15.62
N GLY A 327 19.40 -2.03 -15.13
CA GLY A 327 19.15 -2.59 -13.80
C GLY A 327 19.12 -4.13 -13.73
N PHE A 328 19.00 -4.82 -14.85
CA PHE A 328 18.72 -6.27 -14.86
C PHE A 328 19.76 -7.11 -14.15
N ASP A 329 21.04 -6.83 -14.32
CA ASP A 329 22.11 -7.60 -13.67
C ASP A 329 22.04 -7.44 -12.15
N ALA A 330 21.82 -6.24 -11.63
CA ALA A 330 21.69 -6.01 -10.20
C ALA A 330 20.45 -6.70 -9.60
N VAL A 331 19.34 -6.73 -10.34
CA VAL A 331 18.13 -7.46 -9.94
C VAL A 331 18.39 -8.97 -9.95
N LYS A 332 19.01 -9.51 -11.01
CA LYS A 332 19.39 -10.92 -11.09
C LYS A 332 20.29 -11.34 -9.94
N ASP A 333 21.29 -10.55 -9.60
CA ASP A 333 22.21 -10.84 -8.48
C ASP A 333 21.44 -11.05 -7.16
N ILE A 334 20.47 -10.19 -6.84
CA ILE A 334 19.65 -10.32 -5.62
C ILE A 334 18.70 -11.53 -5.71
N PHE A 335 18.06 -11.75 -6.86
CA PHE A 335 17.18 -12.90 -7.07
C PHE A 335 17.94 -14.23 -6.96
N HIS A 336 19.13 -14.33 -7.55
CA HIS A 336 20.02 -15.51 -7.45
C HIS A 336 20.47 -15.71 -6.01
N TYR A 337 20.95 -14.65 -5.34
CA TYR A 337 21.31 -14.72 -3.92
C TYR A 337 20.16 -15.25 -3.07
N HIS A 338 18.94 -14.74 -3.26
CA HIS A 338 17.78 -15.23 -2.52
C HIS A 338 17.48 -16.70 -2.84
N ALA A 339 17.55 -17.10 -4.10
CA ALA A 339 17.31 -18.49 -4.50
C ALA A 339 18.34 -19.47 -3.90
N GLU A 340 19.60 -19.05 -3.78
CA GLU A 340 20.68 -19.86 -3.18
C GLU A 340 20.57 -19.98 -1.66
N HIS A 341 19.89 -19.02 -1.00
CA HIS A 341 19.77 -18.94 0.46
C HIS A 341 18.31 -19.02 0.95
N GLU A 342 17.41 -19.51 0.11
CA GLU A 342 15.97 -19.53 0.35
C GLU A 342 15.59 -20.10 1.72
N ASP A 343 16.24 -21.19 2.14
CA ASP A 343 16.00 -21.85 3.43
C ASP A 343 16.26 -20.92 4.64
N ALA A 344 17.15 -19.94 4.50
CA ALA A 344 17.47 -19.01 5.57
C ALA A 344 16.37 -17.95 5.82
N TYR A 345 15.45 -17.80 4.88
CA TYR A 345 14.35 -16.84 4.96
C TYR A 345 13.04 -17.47 5.46
N ILE A 346 12.98 -18.79 5.59
CA ILE A 346 11.79 -19.50 6.06
C ILE A 346 11.67 -19.37 7.58
N GLY A 347 10.49 -18.95 8.05
CA GLY A 347 10.18 -18.86 9.48
C GLY A 347 10.99 -17.82 10.24
N THR A 348 11.50 -16.81 9.57
CA THR A 348 12.18 -15.67 10.21
C THR A 348 11.22 -14.88 11.11
N ARG A 349 11.78 -14.30 12.17
CA ARG A 349 11.04 -13.43 13.09
C ARG A 349 11.89 -12.23 13.49
N SER A 350 11.24 -11.12 13.79
CA SER A 350 11.92 -9.93 14.28
C SER A 350 12.57 -10.17 15.66
N LEU A 351 13.74 -9.56 15.85
CA LEU A 351 14.43 -9.47 17.13
C LEU A 351 14.35 -8.05 17.72
N ALA A 352 13.56 -7.18 17.10
CA ALA A 352 13.42 -5.79 17.52
C ALA A 352 12.85 -5.69 18.95
N LYS A 353 13.31 -4.66 19.67
CA LYS A 353 12.81 -4.29 20.99
C LYS A 353 12.18 -2.90 21.01
N VAL A 354 12.17 -2.25 19.86
CA VAL A 354 11.54 -0.95 19.63
C VAL A 354 10.39 -1.15 18.66
N LEU A 355 9.21 -0.65 19.01
CA LEU A 355 8.03 -0.62 18.16
C LEU A 355 7.73 0.83 17.79
N LEU A 356 7.59 1.11 16.51
CA LEU A 356 7.20 2.41 15.97
C LEU A 356 5.77 2.32 15.42
N LEU A 357 4.84 3.10 15.97
CA LEU A 357 3.50 3.22 15.41
C LEU A 357 3.53 4.04 14.12
N LYS A 358 2.90 3.52 13.07
CA LYS A 358 2.79 4.21 11.79
C LYS A 358 1.59 5.14 11.82
N ALA A 359 1.86 6.45 11.85
CA ALA A 359 0.83 7.46 11.78
C ALA A 359 0.21 7.53 10.36
N GLY A 360 -1.11 7.56 10.28
CA GLY A 360 -1.83 7.74 9.02
C GLY A 360 -1.81 9.18 8.49
N VAL A 361 -1.63 10.17 9.36
CA VAL A 361 -1.78 11.61 9.05
C VAL A 361 -0.47 12.37 9.17
N ASN A 362 0.27 12.25 10.26
CA ASN A 362 1.52 13.00 10.48
C ASN A 362 2.74 12.28 9.90
N VAL A 363 2.75 12.15 8.59
CA VAL A 363 3.80 11.42 7.86
C VAL A 363 5.22 11.99 8.03
N PRO A 364 5.46 13.31 8.06
CA PRO A 364 6.81 13.86 8.24
C PRO A 364 7.45 13.47 9.57
N GLU A 365 6.72 13.52 10.67
CA GLU A 365 7.21 13.17 12.01
C GLU A 365 7.51 11.65 12.12
N TYR A 366 6.59 10.82 11.67
CA TYR A 366 6.80 9.38 11.56
C TYR A 366 8.07 9.05 10.76
N ARG A 367 8.25 9.67 9.60
CA ARG A 367 9.44 9.46 8.76
C ARG A 367 10.73 9.97 9.41
N GLY A 368 10.66 11.01 10.20
CA GLY A 368 11.77 11.48 11.01
C GLY A 368 12.23 10.43 12.01
N TRP A 369 11.31 9.83 12.75
CA TRP A 369 11.59 8.73 13.67
C TRP A 369 12.11 7.49 12.95
N PHE A 370 11.44 7.08 11.86
CA PHE A 370 11.88 5.95 11.04
C PHE A 370 13.31 6.10 10.57
N ARG A 371 13.64 7.27 10.00
CA ARG A 371 14.99 7.60 9.54
C ARG A 371 16.01 7.62 10.66
N CYS A 372 15.65 8.22 11.79
CA CYS A 372 16.52 8.27 12.97
C CYS A 372 16.89 6.85 13.45
N LEU A 373 15.92 5.94 13.53
CA LEU A 373 16.15 4.55 13.94
C LEU A 373 17.04 3.80 12.94
N VAL A 374 16.73 3.90 11.64
CA VAL A 374 17.53 3.25 10.58
C VAL A 374 18.96 3.76 10.57
N GLU A 375 19.16 5.08 10.59
CA GLU A 375 20.51 5.69 10.47
C GLU A 375 21.37 5.47 11.72
N ASN A 376 20.75 5.21 12.87
CA ASN A 376 21.48 4.84 14.10
C ASN A 376 21.56 3.31 14.30
N HIS A 377 21.18 2.50 13.32
CA HIS A 377 21.22 1.02 13.36
C HIS A 377 20.44 0.42 14.54
N ILE A 378 19.35 1.05 14.94
CA ILE A 378 18.46 0.52 15.98
C ILE A 378 17.47 -0.43 15.30
N LEU A 379 17.37 -1.67 15.79
CA LEU A 379 16.36 -2.61 15.32
C LEU A 379 14.99 -2.19 15.84
N PHE A 380 14.03 -2.06 14.94
CA PHE A 380 12.66 -1.71 15.28
C PHE A 380 11.66 -2.38 14.34
N ASP A 381 10.47 -2.57 14.83
CA ASP A 381 9.30 -2.98 14.05
C ASP A 381 8.38 -1.79 13.83
N VAL A 382 7.56 -1.88 12.80
CA VAL A 382 6.55 -0.87 12.49
C VAL A 382 5.18 -1.52 12.52
N VAL A 383 4.25 -0.92 13.24
CA VAL A 383 2.85 -1.37 13.25
C VAL A 383 1.92 -0.23 12.87
N ARG A 384 0.91 -0.53 12.08
CA ARG A 384 -0.17 0.42 11.81
C ARG A 384 -1.05 0.62 13.04
N GLU A 385 -1.54 1.84 13.24
CA GLU A 385 -2.39 2.18 14.40
C GLU A 385 -3.62 1.27 14.52
N ASP A 386 -4.25 0.90 13.41
CA ASP A 386 -5.44 0.05 13.36
C ASP A 386 -5.14 -1.44 13.58
N ALA A 387 -3.88 -1.86 13.51
CA ALA A 387 -3.43 -3.21 13.80
C ALA A 387 -2.70 -3.32 15.16
N ALA A 388 -2.40 -2.21 15.82
CA ALA A 388 -1.57 -2.16 17.01
C ALA A 388 -2.13 -3.00 18.18
N GLN A 389 -3.45 -3.11 18.32
CA GLN A 389 -4.11 -3.94 19.32
C GLN A 389 -3.89 -5.46 19.15
N ARG A 390 -3.38 -5.91 18.00
CA ARG A 390 -3.05 -7.32 17.75
C ARG A 390 -1.63 -7.67 18.19
N ILE A 391 -0.82 -6.66 18.53
CA ILE A 391 0.60 -6.83 18.83
C ILE A 391 0.78 -7.10 20.32
N ASP A 392 1.58 -8.10 20.61
CA ASP A 392 2.05 -8.36 21.97
C ASP A 392 3.11 -7.31 22.36
N LEU A 393 2.71 -6.29 23.11
CA LEU A 393 3.59 -5.21 23.55
C LEU A 393 4.69 -5.71 24.52
N ASP A 394 4.51 -6.82 25.23
CA ASP A 394 5.51 -7.41 26.11
C ASP A 394 6.78 -7.88 25.36
N ALA A 395 6.67 -8.06 24.05
CA ALA A 395 7.82 -8.36 23.21
C ALA A 395 8.81 -7.20 23.10
N TYR A 396 8.37 -5.96 23.39
CA TYR A 396 9.14 -4.73 23.22
C TYR A 396 9.54 -4.11 24.55
N THR A 397 10.58 -3.29 24.55
CA THR A 397 10.99 -2.46 25.67
C THR A 397 10.67 -0.99 25.48
N THR A 398 10.45 -0.59 24.22
CA THR A 398 10.17 0.80 23.85
C THR A 398 9.09 0.84 22.77
N VAL A 399 8.10 1.71 22.97
CA VAL A 399 7.07 2.03 21.99
C VAL A 399 7.13 3.52 21.66
N ILE A 400 7.16 3.86 20.37
CA ILE A 400 7.20 5.24 19.88
C ILE A 400 5.89 5.55 19.17
N VAL A 401 5.21 6.63 19.61
CA VAL A 401 3.92 7.10 19.10
C VAL A 401 4.10 8.49 18.49
N PRO A 402 4.50 8.57 17.21
CA PRO A 402 4.90 9.84 16.58
C PRO A 402 3.73 10.55 15.92
N GLY A 403 3.11 11.51 16.58
CA GLY A 403 2.03 12.30 16.00
C GLY A 403 0.82 11.50 15.54
N VAL A 404 0.53 10.38 16.21
CA VAL A 404 -0.67 9.57 15.96
C VAL A 404 -1.85 10.26 16.64
N ASP A 405 -2.46 11.21 15.95
CA ASP A 405 -3.49 12.08 16.50
C ASP A 405 -4.76 11.34 16.90
N ALA A 406 -5.14 10.32 16.15
CA ALA A 406 -6.31 9.48 16.42
C ALA A 406 -5.89 8.16 17.11
N LEU A 407 -6.22 8.02 18.38
CA LEU A 407 -6.05 6.78 19.14
C LEU A 407 -7.39 6.32 19.71
N SER A 408 -7.69 5.02 19.61
CA SER A 408 -8.82 4.44 20.32
C SER A 408 -8.56 4.40 21.83
N ASP A 409 -9.64 4.42 22.63
CA ASP A 409 -9.52 4.28 24.08
C ASP A 409 -8.83 2.96 24.48
N ALA A 410 -9.09 1.90 23.72
CA ALA A 410 -8.49 0.59 23.97
C ALA A 410 -6.97 0.61 23.72
N LEU A 411 -6.52 1.16 22.58
CA LEU A 411 -5.08 1.27 22.29
C LEU A 411 -4.38 2.20 23.30
N ALA A 412 -5.02 3.30 23.69
CA ALA A 412 -4.48 4.20 24.71
C ALA A 412 -4.30 3.48 26.06
N ALA A 413 -5.29 2.68 26.47
CA ALA A 413 -5.20 1.88 27.70
C ALA A 413 -4.08 0.83 27.65
N ASP A 414 -3.89 0.16 26.50
CA ASP A 414 -2.79 -0.81 26.32
C ASP A 414 -1.42 -0.13 26.40
N LEU A 415 -1.27 1.06 25.81
CA LEU A 415 -0.02 1.85 25.87
C LEU A 415 0.26 2.37 27.29
N ASP A 416 -0.77 2.82 28.00
CA ASP A 416 -0.66 3.23 29.41
C ASP A 416 -0.28 2.05 30.32
N ALA A 417 -0.86 0.87 30.11
CA ALA A 417 -0.50 -0.35 30.82
C ALA A 417 0.95 -0.74 30.53
N PHE A 418 1.38 -0.72 29.28
CA PHE A 418 2.77 -0.96 28.89
C PHE A 418 3.76 -0.04 29.63
N ALA A 419 3.43 1.25 29.75
CA ALA A 419 4.26 2.21 30.46
C ALA A 419 4.24 1.95 31.98
N ALA A 420 3.09 1.59 32.58
CA ALA A 420 2.95 1.25 33.98
C ALA A 420 3.74 -0.02 34.36
N ASP A 421 3.86 -0.99 33.45
CA ASP A 421 4.62 -2.23 33.64
C ASP A 421 6.14 -2.04 33.42
N GLY A 422 6.60 -0.79 33.21
CA GLY A 422 8.01 -0.42 33.11
C GLY A 422 8.54 -0.31 31.67
N GLY A 423 7.68 -0.40 30.68
CA GLY A 423 8.04 -0.10 29.29
C GLY A 423 8.33 1.38 29.08
N THR A 424 9.17 1.70 28.10
CA THR A 424 9.44 3.09 27.73
C THR A 424 8.48 3.52 26.62
N LEU A 425 7.59 4.47 26.95
CA LEU A 425 6.66 5.06 25.98
C LEU A 425 7.17 6.45 25.56
N ILE A 426 7.47 6.63 24.27
CA ILE A 426 7.87 7.90 23.70
C ILE A 426 6.69 8.44 22.88
N VAL A 427 6.13 9.55 23.31
CA VAL A 427 4.98 10.18 22.66
C VAL A 427 5.38 11.54 22.14
N THR A 428 5.10 11.80 20.88
CA THR A 428 5.43 13.07 20.25
C THR A 428 4.24 13.63 19.45
N GLY A 429 4.29 14.91 19.10
CA GLY A 429 3.24 15.59 18.36
C GLY A 429 1.90 15.63 19.09
N GLN A 430 0.83 15.59 18.33
CA GLN A 430 -0.55 15.61 18.84
C GLN A 430 -1.11 14.19 19.05
N SER A 431 -0.28 13.24 19.48
CA SER A 431 -0.71 11.85 19.66
C SER A 431 -1.84 11.73 20.69
N GLY A 432 -2.93 11.07 20.31
CA GLY A 432 -4.08 10.84 21.18
C GLY A 432 -5.00 12.06 21.39
N PHE A 433 -4.86 13.11 20.59
CA PHE A 433 -5.73 14.30 20.68
C PHE A 433 -7.13 14.07 20.09
N ARG A 434 -7.33 12.95 19.39
CA ARG A 434 -8.60 12.55 18.78
C ARG A 434 -8.90 11.09 19.09
N ASP A 435 -10.18 10.75 19.08
CA ASP A 435 -10.61 9.34 19.10
C ASP A 435 -10.47 8.69 17.71
N GLU A 436 -10.76 7.40 17.61
CA GLU A 436 -10.70 6.62 16.37
C GLU A 436 -11.65 7.13 15.27
N ASN A 437 -12.63 7.97 15.63
CA ASN A 437 -13.55 8.63 14.71
C ASN A 437 -13.07 10.05 14.32
N HIS A 438 -11.83 10.41 14.68
CA HIS A 438 -11.25 11.75 14.55
C HIS A 438 -12.00 12.85 15.30
N THR A 439 -12.79 12.52 16.33
CA THR A 439 -13.42 13.49 17.20
C THR A 439 -12.40 14.06 18.18
N PRO A 440 -12.26 15.40 18.29
CA PRO A 440 -11.34 15.98 19.25
C PRO A 440 -11.67 15.61 20.70
N ARG A 441 -10.65 15.32 21.48
CA ARG A 441 -10.75 15.07 22.92
C ARG A 441 -10.50 16.36 23.68
N GLU A 442 -11.11 16.49 24.87
CA GLU A 442 -10.81 17.59 25.80
C GLU A 442 -9.43 17.43 26.41
N VAL A 443 -9.02 16.20 26.69
CA VAL A 443 -7.69 15.83 27.18
C VAL A 443 -7.14 14.69 26.31
N PRO A 444 -5.85 14.72 25.92
CA PRO A 444 -5.23 13.63 25.18
C PRO A 444 -5.40 12.28 25.85
N ALA A 445 -5.51 11.20 25.04
CA ALA A 445 -5.91 9.88 25.51
C ALA A 445 -4.92 9.21 26.48
N LEU A 446 -3.61 9.54 26.38
CA LEU A 446 -2.54 8.83 27.10
C LEU A 446 -2.34 9.40 28.50
N ALA A 447 -2.88 8.72 29.52
CA ALA A 447 -2.77 9.13 30.92
C ALA A 447 -1.34 9.06 31.46
N SER A 448 -0.53 8.11 30.97
CA SER A 448 0.89 7.95 31.33
C SER A 448 1.76 9.14 30.96
N VAL A 449 1.34 9.97 30.00
CA VAL A 449 2.03 11.21 29.64
C VAL A 449 1.86 12.31 30.69
N GLY A 450 0.78 12.25 31.49
CA GLY A 450 0.54 13.16 32.60
C GLY A 450 0.16 14.58 32.17
N PHE A 451 -0.63 14.73 31.09
CA PHE A 451 -1.18 16.02 30.72
C PHE A 451 -2.12 16.57 31.80
N GLU A 452 -1.87 17.79 32.26
CA GLU A 452 -2.82 18.55 33.04
C GLU A 452 -3.70 19.42 32.15
N ASP A 453 -3.10 20.11 31.16
CA ASP A 453 -3.78 20.97 30.23
C ASP A 453 -2.94 21.20 28.96
N VAL A 454 -3.59 21.38 27.83
CA VAL A 454 -2.99 21.86 26.57
C VAL A 454 -3.15 23.36 26.47
N LEU A 455 -2.12 24.10 26.80
CA LEU A 455 -2.18 25.56 26.86
C LEU A 455 -2.44 26.19 25.49
N PHE A 456 -1.74 25.73 24.47
CA PHE A 456 -1.98 26.11 23.07
C PHE A 456 -1.22 25.21 22.10
N VAL A 457 -1.67 25.22 20.85
CA VAL A 457 -1.00 24.61 19.70
C VAL A 457 -0.63 25.72 18.72
N ARG A 458 0.63 25.77 18.31
CA ARG A 458 1.12 26.71 17.29
C ARG A 458 1.35 25.93 16.00
N ASP A 459 0.43 26.06 15.05
CA ASP A 459 0.48 25.50 13.70
C ASP A 459 0.70 26.55 12.61
N ASP A 460 0.80 27.82 13.04
CA ASP A 460 1.05 29.00 12.21
C ASP A 460 2.53 29.29 11.98
N MET A 461 3.43 28.57 12.67
CA MET A 461 4.87 28.74 12.54
C MET A 461 5.45 27.73 11.57
N ARG A 462 6.26 28.22 10.63
CA ARG A 462 6.98 27.33 9.69
C ARG A 462 8.09 26.53 10.36
N ALA A 463 8.79 27.16 11.31
CA ALA A 463 9.93 26.52 11.95
C ALA A 463 10.30 27.23 13.27
N THR A 464 11.08 26.54 14.12
CA THR A 464 11.65 27.10 15.35
C THR A 464 13.05 26.55 15.64
N TYR A 465 13.61 27.01 16.74
CA TYR A 465 14.88 26.53 17.29
C TYR A 465 14.63 25.98 18.70
N LEU A 466 15.24 24.82 18.97
CA LEU A 466 15.30 24.22 20.30
C LEU A 466 16.68 24.49 20.90
N LYS A 467 16.72 24.95 22.14
CA LYS A 467 17.93 25.03 22.95
C LYS A 467 17.79 24.08 24.14
N PHE A 468 18.73 23.17 24.28
CA PHE A 468 18.77 22.24 25.40
C PHE A 468 19.42 22.91 26.60
N GLU A 469 18.73 22.98 27.73
CA GLU A 469 19.28 23.54 28.99
C GLU A 469 20.15 22.51 29.73
N ASP A 470 19.77 21.22 29.67
CA ASP A 470 20.55 20.11 30.22
C ASP A 470 21.00 19.19 29.06
N LYS A 471 22.33 19.04 28.99
CA LYS A 471 22.99 18.23 27.94
C LYS A 471 23.28 16.80 28.37
N SER A 472 22.90 16.38 29.57
CA SER A 472 23.10 15.00 29.98
C SER A 472 22.42 14.04 29.01
N GLY A 473 23.19 13.35 28.21
CA GLY A 473 22.74 12.49 27.11
C GLY A 473 22.80 13.10 25.69
N PHE A 474 23.13 14.39 25.55
CA PHE A 474 23.28 15.06 24.26
C PHE A 474 24.71 15.62 24.08
N GLU A 475 25.70 14.77 24.22
CA GLU A 475 27.12 15.15 24.16
C GLU A 475 27.54 15.88 22.87
N ARG A 476 26.74 15.80 21.81
CA ARG A 476 26.99 16.44 20.51
C ARG A 476 26.66 17.93 20.47
N PHE A 477 25.91 18.43 21.46
CA PHE A 477 25.53 19.85 21.52
C PHE A 477 26.29 20.55 22.63
N ASP A 478 26.76 21.74 22.36
CA ASP A 478 27.30 22.63 23.39
C ASP A 478 26.23 23.65 23.87
N ASP A 479 26.54 24.48 24.88
CA ASP A 479 25.57 25.38 25.50
C ASP A 479 25.03 26.47 24.57
N THR A 480 25.61 26.60 23.38
CA THR A 480 25.20 27.56 22.37
C THR A 480 24.47 26.91 21.20
N ASP A 481 24.46 25.59 21.15
CA ASP A 481 23.84 24.87 20.04
C ASP A 481 22.33 25.06 20.03
N LEU A 482 21.84 25.36 18.85
CA LEU A 482 20.44 25.45 18.54
C LEU A 482 20.08 24.38 17.53
N VAL A 483 19.00 23.66 17.78
CA VAL A 483 18.45 22.71 16.83
C VAL A 483 17.29 23.37 16.09
N TYR A 484 17.41 23.42 14.77
CA TYR A 484 16.31 23.90 13.92
C TYR A 484 15.26 22.80 13.78
N VAL A 485 14.00 23.13 14.06
CA VAL A 485 12.86 22.24 13.95
C VAL A 485 11.82 22.87 13.04
N ASP A 486 11.37 22.12 12.05
CA ASP A 486 10.29 22.52 11.15
C ASP A 486 8.98 21.87 11.61
N GLY A 487 7.92 22.67 11.76
CA GLY A 487 6.60 22.17 12.12
C GLY A 487 5.85 22.95 13.21
N ALA A 488 4.75 22.33 13.66
CA ALA A 488 3.90 22.87 14.71
C ALA A 488 4.41 22.51 16.12
N TYR A 489 3.98 23.27 17.10
CA TYR A 489 4.32 23.06 18.51
C TYR A 489 3.09 22.82 19.32
N VAL A 490 3.21 21.88 20.28
CA VAL A 490 2.26 21.69 21.36
C VAL A 490 2.89 22.16 22.66
N TYR A 491 2.31 23.13 23.30
CA TYR A 491 2.64 23.53 24.67
C TYR A 491 1.62 22.93 25.59
N ALA A 492 2.07 22.09 26.51
CA ALA A 492 1.21 21.44 27.48
C ALA A 492 1.77 21.61 28.88
N GLN A 493 0.89 21.57 29.86
CA GLN A 493 1.27 21.49 31.27
C GLN A 493 1.30 20.02 31.68
N TYR A 494 2.37 19.63 32.34
CA TYR A 494 2.61 18.28 32.80
C TYR A 494 2.65 18.22 34.33
N GLU A 495 2.32 17.06 34.87
CA GLU A 495 2.53 16.78 36.29
C GLU A 495 4.01 16.87 36.68
N ALA A 496 4.27 17.15 37.96
CA ALA A 496 5.62 17.24 38.47
C ALA A 496 6.36 15.91 38.32
N GLY A 497 7.54 15.96 37.68
CA GLY A 497 8.37 14.80 37.44
C GLY A 497 8.21 14.17 36.04
N THR A 498 7.23 14.61 35.25
CA THR A 498 7.10 14.19 33.84
C THR A 498 8.23 14.81 33.01
N ALA A 499 8.83 13.98 32.17
CA ALA A 499 9.96 14.41 31.37
C ALA A 499 9.58 14.98 30.06
N CYS A 500 9.56 15.61 29.31
CA CYS A 500 9.30 16.12 27.98
C CYS A 500 8.16 17.15 27.91
N ARG A 501 8.35 18.15 27.19
CA ARG A 501 7.57 19.38 27.35
C ARG A 501 7.30 20.19 26.12
N MET A 502 7.80 19.79 24.97
CA MET A 502 7.64 20.58 23.78
C MET A 502 7.84 19.77 22.52
N GLN A 503 7.00 20.02 21.56
CA GLN A 503 7.20 19.60 20.18
C GLN A 503 6.81 20.65 19.20
#